data_025409ac60c76797059bcfceea3688aa
#
_entry.id   025409ac60c76797059bcfceea3688aa
#
_cell.length_a   1.000
_cell.length_b   1.000
_cell.length_c   1.000
_cell.angle_alpha   90.00
_cell.angle_beta   90.00
_cell.angle_gamma   90.00
#
_symmetry.space_group_name_H-M   'P 1'
#
loop_
_entity.id
_entity.type
_entity.pdbx_description
1 polymer ?
#
loop_
_entity_poly.entity_id
_entity_poly.type
_entity_poly.pdbx_seq_one_letter_code
_entity_poly.pdbx_strand_id
1 'polypeptide(L)'
;MKQMFVVMKETYIRQVKSWSFLFMVFGPFLFLGLSIGISYLTGSSTEAKNQVALVTEVPAVKESLKGTDGLTLDYKDEAAAKKAIKDEKAAAYLTVDEKDGQLEATYVGDQAMKTDLKSLVTAKLSQVQQGINLARANLSKEQLTALSQQVSLKEKIDEKKEGLKMVQTMVAGGLGMLLYMILIFYSSITAQEVASEKGTKIMEVVFSSIKATDYFFARMLGLFGVIFTHIFVYVVGLVAVWIFRADIPVVKDFLAPNSPITQHLAESISLNTVFFIILGIFMYVVLSAFLGSTVARPEDSGKAISPLMMLVIFSFLGVTTLGSAGDVFLLKIGSYIPFLSTFFMPFRTINGYATGLESWGSLGIAVLFTIVGTVLIARIYASLILQTDDLGPWKTIKRALSYH
;
A
#
# COMPACT_ATOMS: atom_id res chain seq x y z
N MET A 1 23.50 -12.37 -32.33
CA MET A 1 23.77 -12.31 -30.89
C MET A 1 24.46 -11.01 -30.45
N LYS A 2 25.54 -10.56 -31.09
CA LYS A 2 26.21 -9.27 -30.70
C LYS A 2 25.28 -8.06 -30.75
N GLN A 3 24.50 -7.92 -31.82
CA GLN A 3 23.56 -6.81 -32.01
C GLN A 3 22.43 -6.80 -30.95
N MET A 4 21.85 -7.95 -30.60
CA MET A 4 20.87 -8.07 -29.53
C MET A 4 21.45 -7.61 -28.18
N PHE A 5 22.69 -8.01 -27.86
CA PHE A 5 23.35 -7.60 -26.63
C PHE A 5 23.58 -6.08 -26.58
N VAL A 6 23.93 -5.45 -27.71
CA VAL A 6 24.08 -3.99 -27.80
C VAL A 6 22.75 -3.29 -27.52
N VAL A 7 21.66 -3.72 -28.15
CA VAL A 7 20.33 -3.13 -27.93
C VAL A 7 19.87 -3.32 -26.47
N MET A 8 20.05 -4.51 -25.93
CA MET A 8 19.72 -4.81 -24.53
C MET A 8 20.49 -3.90 -23.57
N LYS A 9 21.82 -3.81 -23.75
CA LYS A 9 22.69 -2.99 -22.91
C LYS A 9 22.37 -1.50 -23.03
N GLU A 10 22.12 -1.02 -24.24
CA GLU A 10 21.78 0.38 -24.49
C GLU A 10 20.45 0.74 -23.83
N THR A 11 19.41 -0.09 -24.00
CA THR A 11 18.11 0.08 -23.36
C THR A 11 18.25 0.12 -21.83
N TYR A 12 19.00 -0.81 -21.26
CA TYR A 12 19.25 -0.88 -19.83
C TYR A 12 19.96 0.38 -19.30
N ILE A 13 21.09 0.76 -19.91
CA ILE A 13 21.90 1.90 -19.42
C ILE A 13 21.15 3.21 -19.56
N ARG A 14 20.43 3.42 -20.67
CA ARG A 14 19.64 4.63 -20.92
C ARG A 14 18.58 4.81 -19.86
N GLN A 15 17.86 3.73 -19.51
CA GLN A 15 16.81 3.75 -18.51
C GLN A 15 17.35 3.97 -17.09
N VAL A 16 18.33 3.18 -16.66
CA VAL A 16 18.88 3.27 -15.30
C VAL A 16 19.51 4.64 -15.04
N LYS A 17 20.06 5.30 -16.06
CA LYS A 17 20.61 6.66 -15.94
C LYS A 17 19.56 7.77 -16.06
N SER A 18 18.29 7.44 -16.34
CA SER A 18 17.25 8.46 -16.46
C SER A 18 16.83 9.02 -15.09
N TRP A 19 16.55 10.32 -15.04
CA TRP A 19 16.01 10.95 -13.83
C TRP A 19 14.69 10.33 -13.38
N SER A 20 13.85 9.92 -14.34
CA SER A 20 12.59 9.24 -14.05
C SER A 20 12.80 7.94 -13.27
N PHE A 21 13.79 7.13 -13.66
CA PHE A 21 14.15 5.92 -12.95
C PHE A 21 14.66 6.20 -11.54
N LEU A 22 15.56 7.18 -11.39
CA LEU A 22 16.09 7.55 -10.08
C LEU A 22 15.00 8.03 -9.12
N PHE A 23 14.10 8.92 -9.58
CA PHE A 23 12.98 9.37 -8.75
C PHE A 23 11.99 8.25 -8.42
N MET A 24 11.74 7.34 -9.35
CA MET A 24 10.83 6.21 -9.13
C MET A 24 11.41 5.23 -8.10
N VAL A 25 12.70 4.91 -8.19
CA VAL A 25 13.36 3.94 -7.31
C VAL A 25 13.62 4.54 -5.92
N PHE A 26 14.15 5.75 -5.85
CA PHE A 26 14.53 6.38 -4.59
C PHE A 26 13.42 7.23 -3.96
N GLY A 27 12.38 7.59 -4.72
CA GLY A 27 11.26 8.40 -4.25
C GLY A 27 10.61 7.89 -2.96
N PRO A 28 10.23 6.62 -2.86
CA PRO A 28 9.66 6.06 -1.64
C PRO A 28 10.59 6.14 -0.42
N PHE A 29 11.90 5.93 -0.61
CA PHE A 29 12.89 6.06 0.46
C PHE A 29 13.09 7.51 0.90
N LEU A 30 13.09 8.45 -0.04
CA LEU A 30 13.15 9.89 0.26
C LEU A 30 11.90 10.33 1.02
N PHE A 31 10.73 9.87 0.60
CA PHE A 31 9.47 10.16 1.28
C PHE A 31 9.46 9.61 2.72
N LEU A 32 9.89 8.37 2.92
CA LEU A 32 10.04 7.77 4.24
C LEU A 32 11.05 8.54 5.10
N GLY A 33 12.21 8.88 4.55
CA GLY A 33 13.24 9.66 5.25
C GLY A 33 12.74 11.05 5.67
N LEU A 34 12.01 11.75 4.78
CA LEU A 34 11.37 13.03 5.09
C LEU A 34 10.28 12.86 6.16
N SER A 35 9.45 11.83 6.07
CA SER A 35 8.39 11.57 7.07
C SER A 35 8.98 11.29 8.45
N ILE A 36 10.05 10.50 8.54
CA ILE A 36 10.77 10.24 9.79
C ILE A 36 11.43 11.54 10.31
N GLY A 37 12.07 12.32 9.43
CA GLY A 37 12.69 13.59 9.78
C GLY A 37 11.68 14.60 10.31
N ILE A 38 10.53 14.76 9.66
CA ILE A 38 9.43 15.61 10.11
C ILE A 38 8.88 15.11 11.45
N SER A 39 8.64 13.82 11.60
CA SER A 39 8.16 13.21 12.84
C SER A 39 9.13 13.47 14.00
N TYR A 40 10.43 13.35 13.76
CA TYR A 40 11.46 13.67 14.77
C TYR A 40 11.48 15.14 15.15
N LEU A 41 11.37 16.04 14.17
CA LEU A 41 11.36 17.49 14.40
C LEU A 41 10.06 18.00 15.07
N THR A 42 8.93 17.34 14.79
CA THR A 42 7.60 17.74 15.31
C THR A 42 7.16 16.93 16.53
N GLY A 43 7.79 15.79 16.81
CA GLY A 43 7.34 14.82 17.81
C GLY A 43 7.18 15.41 19.22
N SER A 44 8.10 16.27 19.64
CA SER A 44 8.02 16.92 20.96
C SER A 44 6.94 18.02 21.04
N SER A 45 6.61 18.67 19.94
CA SER A 45 5.56 19.71 19.89
C SER A 45 4.15 19.14 19.62
N THR A 46 4.06 17.96 19.02
CA THR A 46 2.78 17.33 18.67
C THR A 46 2.16 16.60 19.86
N GLU A 47 2.95 16.04 20.77
CA GLU A 47 2.42 15.41 21.99
C GLU A 47 1.73 16.43 22.88
N ALA A 48 2.35 17.59 23.14
CA ALA A 48 1.75 18.67 23.92
C ALA A 48 0.49 19.24 23.24
N LYS A 49 0.51 19.42 21.91
CA LYS A 49 -0.63 19.93 21.12
C LYS A 49 -1.81 18.96 21.02
N ASN A 50 -1.66 17.71 21.40
CA ASN A 50 -2.74 16.70 21.38
C ASN A 50 -3.31 16.42 22.78
N GLN A 51 -2.78 17.04 23.84
CA GLN A 51 -3.24 16.81 25.21
C GLN A 51 -4.45 17.68 25.55
N VAL A 52 -5.37 17.10 26.29
CA VAL A 52 -6.53 17.79 26.88
C VAL A 52 -6.26 18.03 28.36
N ALA A 53 -6.29 19.29 28.78
CA ALA A 53 -6.12 19.67 30.18
C ALA A 53 -7.35 19.31 30.99
N LEU A 54 -7.24 18.40 31.97
CA LEU A 54 -8.34 18.07 32.89
C LEU A 54 -8.34 19.03 34.09
N VAL A 55 -9.49 19.65 34.32
CA VAL A 55 -9.78 20.49 35.49
C VAL A 55 -10.94 19.86 36.25
N THR A 56 -10.71 19.38 37.46
CA THR A 56 -11.75 18.84 38.32
C THR A 56 -11.31 18.89 39.78
N GLU A 57 -12.27 19.14 40.66
CA GLU A 57 -12.07 19.06 42.12
C GLU A 57 -12.53 17.71 42.66
N VAL A 58 -13.20 16.85 41.84
CA VAL A 58 -13.72 15.56 42.24
C VAL A 58 -12.60 14.51 42.31
N PRO A 59 -12.23 14.02 43.54
CA PRO A 59 -11.07 13.12 43.67
C PRO A 59 -11.28 11.77 42.91
N ALA A 60 -12.50 11.25 42.87
CA ALA A 60 -12.83 10.01 42.18
C ALA A 60 -12.62 10.15 40.65
N VAL A 61 -12.92 11.31 40.07
CA VAL A 61 -12.67 11.60 38.65
C VAL A 61 -11.16 11.70 38.36
N LYS A 62 -10.41 12.38 39.25
CA LYS A 62 -8.93 12.46 39.11
C LYS A 62 -8.30 11.08 39.11
N GLU A 63 -8.69 10.22 40.04
CA GLU A 63 -8.10 8.87 40.14
C GLU A 63 -8.52 7.98 38.96
N SER A 64 -9.78 8.07 38.55
CA SER A 64 -10.28 7.28 37.41
C SER A 64 -9.63 7.66 36.10
N LEU A 65 -9.36 8.93 35.85
CA LEU A 65 -8.76 9.44 34.60
C LEU A 65 -7.23 9.52 34.61
N LYS A 66 -6.59 9.20 35.75
CA LYS A 66 -5.13 9.16 35.87
C LYS A 66 -4.51 8.15 34.92
N GLY A 67 -3.43 8.57 34.22
CA GLY A 67 -2.75 7.69 33.23
C GLY A 67 -3.53 7.46 31.94
N THR A 68 -4.57 8.25 31.68
CA THR A 68 -5.27 8.19 30.39
C THR A 68 -4.47 8.96 29.34
N ASP A 69 -4.05 8.27 28.29
CA ASP A 69 -3.33 8.89 27.19
C ASP A 69 -4.15 10.03 26.56
N GLY A 70 -3.49 11.18 26.35
CA GLY A 70 -4.14 12.37 25.80
C GLY A 70 -4.79 13.26 26.86
N LEU A 71 -4.73 12.94 28.19
CA LEU A 71 -5.18 13.80 29.27
C LEU A 71 -4.00 14.22 30.16
N THR A 72 -3.99 15.50 30.55
CA THR A 72 -3.03 16.05 31.53
C THR A 72 -3.77 16.56 32.75
N LEU A 73 -3.37 16.09 33.94
CA LEU A 73 -4.06 16.33 35.22
C LEU A 73 -3.47 17.52 36.01
N ASP A 74 -2.52 18.26 35.47
CA ASP A 74 -1.67 19.19 36.21
C ASP A 74 -2.27 20.61 36.37
N TYR A 75 -3.54 20.82 35.97
CA TYR A 75 -4.17 22.12 35.98
C TYR A 75 -5.16 22.27 37.14
N LYS A 76 -4.98 23.29 37.95
CA LYS A 76 -5.77 23.52 39.17
C LYS A 76 -7.13 24.15 38.90
N ASP A 77 -7.21 24.99 37.88
CA ASP A 77 -8.42 25.74 37.55
C ASP A 77 -8.55 25.96 36.02
N GLU A 78 -9.71 26.45 35.64
CA GLU A 78 -10.02 26.74 34.22
C GLU A 78 -9.12 27.87 33.67
N ALA A 79 -8.70 28.81 34.49
CA ALA A 79 -7.82 29.90 34.06
C ALA A 79 -6.44 29.36 33.67
N ALA A 80 -5.91 28.44 34.48
CA ALA A 80 -4.64 27.76 34.18
C ALA A 80 -4.73 26.90 32.89
N ALA A 81 -5.85 26.21 32.69
CA ALA A 81 -6.10 25.40 31.46
C ALA A 81 -6.25 26.30 30.22
N LYS A 82 -6.96 27.42 30.30
CA LYS A 82 -7.04 28.44 29.22
C LYS A 82 -5.68 29.01 28.87
N LYS A 83 -4.85 29.27 29.87
CA LYS A 83 -3.49 29.75 29.65
C LYS A 83 -2.64 28.68 28.96
N ALA A 84 -2.78 27.43 29.34
CA ALA A 84 -2.07 26.31 28.68
C ALA A 84 -2.43 26.17 27.21
N ILE A 85 -3.70 26.39 26.83
CA ILE A 85 -4.11 26.44 25.41
C ILE A 85 -3.44 27.60 24.69
N LYS A 86 -3.44 28.81 25.31
CA LYS A 86 -2.80 29.99 24.74
C LYS A 86 -1.28 29.85 24.58
N ASP A 87 -0.64 29.11 25.49
CA ASP A 87 0.80 28.82 25.49
C ASP A 87 1.12 27.55 24.62
N GLU A 88 0.15 27.02 23.86
CA GLU A 88 0.25 25.82 23.00
C GLU A 88 0.68 24.53 23.76
N LYS A 89 0.45 24.47 25.07
CA LYS A 89 0.76 23.30 25.93
C LYS A 89 -0.40 22.29 26.01
N ALA A 90 -1.60 22.67 25.61
CA ALA A 90 -2.77 21.80 25.51
C ALA A 90 -3.62 22.23 24.31
N ALA A 91 -4.31 21.27 23.66
CA ALA A 91 -5.22 21.53 22.54
C ALA A 91 -6.61 21.97 23.00
N ALA A 92 -7.02 21.53 24.18
CA ALA A 92 -8.34 21.74 24.73
C ALA A 92 -8.32 21.56 26.24
N TYR A 93 -9.42 21.89 26.90
CA TYR A 93 -9.61 21.50 28.31
C TYR A 93 -10.96 20.83 28.53
N LEU A 94 -11.01 19.98 29.54
CA LEU A 94 -12.19 19.28 30.02
C LEU A 94 -12.41 19.66 31.48
N THR A 95 -13.53 20.33 31.80
CA THR A 95 -13.95 20.56 33.19
C THR A 95 -14.92 19.44 33.59
N VAL A 96 -14.78 18.92 34.80
CA VAL A 96 -15.73 17.95 35.39
C VAL A 96 -16.05 18.37 36.77
N ASP A 97 -17.32 18.76 36.99
CA ASP A 97 -17.86 19.23 38.26
C ASP A 97 -18.93 18.27 38.77
N GLU A 98 -19.15 18.24 40.09
CA GLU A 98 -20.26 17.50 40.70
C GLU A 98 -21.25 18.51 41.26
N LYS A 99 -22.51 18.43 40.80
CA LYS A 99 -23.62 19.21 41.28
C LYS A 99 -24.75 18.27 41.68
N ASP A 100 -25.18 18.36 42.93
CA ASP A 100 -26.26 17.57 43.49
C ASP A 100 -26.10 16.04 43.30
N GLY A 101 -24.84 15.57 43.19
CA GLY A 101 -24.52 14.15 42.96
C GLY A 101 -24.53 13.73 41.49
N GLN A 102 -24.63 14.69 40.58
CA GLN A 102 -24.48 14.44 39.13
C GLN A 102 -23.17 15.06 38.64
N LEU A 103 -22.41 14.28 37.87
CA LEU A 103 -21.23 14.78 37.18
C LEU A 103 -21.64 15.51 35.90
N GLU A 104 -21.18 16.75 35.79
CA GLU A 104 -21.26 17.52 34.56
C GLU A 104 -19.87 17.67 33.97
N ALA A 105 -19.68 17.24 32.71
CA ALA A 105 -18.43 17.34 32.00
C ALA A 105 -18.57 18.30 30.80
N THR A 106 -17.73 19.32 30.75
CA THR A 106 -17.71 20.31 29.65
C THR A 106 -16.36 20.29 28.97
N TYR A 107 -16.34 20.02 27.66
CA TYR A 107 -15.15 20.06 26.84
C TYR A 107 -15.12 21.37 26.04
N VAL A 108 -13.98 22.05 26.06
CA VAL A 108 -13.77 23.30 25.34
C VAL A 108 -12.45 23.21 24.57
N GLY A 109 -12.53 23.39 23.24
CA GLY A 109 -11.39 23.35 22.33
C GLY A 109 -11.81 23.75 20.92
N ASP A 110 -10.84 24.04 20.06
CA ASP A 110 -11.08 24.45 18.66
C ASP A 110 -11.51 23.27 17.76
N GLN A 111 -11.27 22.04 18.19
CA GLN A 111 -11.66 20.81 17.50
C GLN A 111 -12.42 19.88 18.44
N ALA A 112 -13.26 19.01 17.87
CA ALA A 112 -13.94 17.99 18.65
C ALA A 112 -12.94 17.02 19.30
N MET A 113 -13.27 16.54 20.50
CA MET A 113 -12.48 15.50 21.18
C MET A 113 -12.37 14.26 20.26
N LYS A 114 -11.17 13.68 20.17
CA LYS A 114 -10.94 12.43 19.42
C LYS A 114 -11.91 11.35 19.90
N THR A 115 -12.50 10.61 18.95
CA THR A 115 -13.57 9.63 19.24
C THR A 115 -13.14 8.60 20.29
N ASP A 116 -11.91 8.09 20.21
CA ASP A 116 -11.41 7.08 21.15
C ASP A 116 -11.27 7.66 22.56
N LEU A 117 -10.69 8.87 22.70
CA LEU A 117 -10.55 9.56 23.97
C LEU A 117 -11.93 9.92 24.55
N LYS A 118 -12.86 10.41 23.73
CA LYS A 118 -14.23 10.71 24.13
C LYS A 118 -14.94 9.49 24.68
N SER A 119 -14.86 8.36 23.99
CA SER A 119 -15.47 7.10 24.40
C SER A 119 -14.91 6.62 25.74
N LEU A 120 -13.57 6.66 25.90
CA LEU A 120 -12.88 6.26 27.11
C LEU A 120 -13.23 7.17 28.29
N VAL A 121 -13.19 8.50 28.10
CA VAL A 121 -13.55 9.48 29.12
C VAL A 121 -15.02 9.29 29.54
N THR A 122 -15.93 9.17 28.59
CA THR A 122 -17.35 8.96 28.88
C THR A 122 -17.60 7.68 29.67
N ALA A 123 -16.96 6.56 29.29
CA ALA A 123 -17.06 5.30 30.02
C ALA A 123 -16.55 5.42 31.46
N LYS A 124 -15.38 6.03 31.67
CA LYS A 124 -14.80 6.23 32.99
C LYS A 124 -15.65 7.17 33.88
N LEU A 125 -16.14 8.28 33.33
CA LEU A 125 -17.02 9.21 34.03
C LEU A 125 -18.37 8.52 34.40
N SER A 126 -18.93 7.72 33.49
CA SER A 126 -20.13 6.93 33.77
C SER A 126 -19.93 5.94 34.93
N GLN A 127 -18.75 5.31 35.00
CA GLN A 127 -18.40 4.42 36.10
C GLN A 127 -18.28 5.18 37.44
N VAL A 128 -17.68 6.36 37.46
CA VAL A 128 -17.61 7.22 38.64
C VAL A 128 -19.01 7.66 39.06
N GLN A 129 -19.86 8.08 38.09
CA GLN A 129 -21.25 8.44 38.36
C GLN A 129 -22.06 7.29 38.97
N GLN A 130 -21.90 6.06 38.46
CA GLN A 130 -22.51 4.88 39.05
C GLN A 130 -22.09 4.69 40.52
N GLY A 131 -20.78 4.87 40.81
CA GLY A 131 -20.27 4.82 42.18
C GLY A 131 -20.94 5.85 43.11
N ILE A 132 -21.08 7.09 42.64
CA ILE A 132 -21.79 8.16 43.40
C ILE A 132 -23.26 7.79 43.62
N ASN A 133 -23.96 7.30 42.59
CA ASN A 133 -25.38 6.90 42.67
C ASN A 133 -25.57 5.74 43.66
N LEU A 134 -24.70 4.73 43.63
CA LEU A 134 -24.74 3.59 44.55
C LEU A 134 -24.48 4.02 46.00
N ALA A 135 -23.53 4.93 46.24
CA ALA A 135 -23.24 5.45 47.56
C ALA A 135 -24.41 6.26 48.15
N ARG A 136 -25.18 6.95 47.31
CA ARG A 136 -26.37 7.74 47.73
C ARG A 136 -27.63 6.89 47.90
N ALA A 137 -27.71 5.74 47.26
CA ALA A 137 -28.90 4.91 47.26
C ALA A 137 -29.16 4.12 48.57
N ASN A 138 -28.23 4.18 49.55
CA ASN A 138 -28.34 3.51 50.86
C ASN A 138 -28.72 2.00 50.77
N LEU A 139 -28.11 1.29 49.79
CA LEU A 139 -28.41 -0.12 49.54
C LEU A 139 -27.68 -1.07 50.46
N SER A 140 -28.26 -2.26 50.71
CA SER A 140 -27.55 -3.33 51.42
C SER A 140 -26.35 -3.86 50.65
N LYS A 141 -25.38 -4.51 51.33
CA LYS A 141 -24.22 -5.11 50.66
C LYS A 141 -24.59 -6.08 49.54
N GLU A 142 -25.67 -6.89 49.75
CA GLU A 142 -26.14 -7.84 48.75
C GLU A 142 -26.72 -7.14 47.51
N GLN A 143 -27.47 -6.07 47.72
CA GLN A 143 -28.05 -5.23 46.67
C GLN A 143 -26.93 -4.50 45.88
N LEU A 144 -25.91 -3.96 46.56
CA LEU A 144 -24.73 -3.37 45.92
C LEU A 144 -23.96 -4.37 45.06
N THR A 145 -23.78 -5.60 45.58
CA THR A 145 -23.10 -6.67 44.84
C THR A 145 -23.90 -7.07 43.59
N ALA A 146 -25.21 -7.18 43.70
CA ALA A 146 -26.08 -7.54 42.58
C ALA A 146 -26.09 -6.43 41.49
N LEU A 147 -26.15 -5.15 41.90
CA LEU A 147 -26.11 -4.00 40.97
C LEU A 147 -24.74 -3.74 40.35
N SER A 148 -23.67 -4.13 41.01
CA SER A 148 -22.30 -3.99 40.50
C SER A 148 -21.85 -5.14 39.61
N GLN A 149 -22.67 -6.20 39.45
CA GLN A 149 -22.38 -7.31 38.56
C GLN A 149 -22.34 -6.81 37.10
N GLN A 150 -21.16 -6.85 36.50
CA GLN A 150 -20.99 -6.55 35.08
C GLN A 150 -20.95 -7.86 34.28
N VAL A 151 -21.42 -7.78 33.05
CA VAL A 151 -21.27 -8.89 32.10
C VAL A 151 -19.77 -9.13 31.85
N SER A 152 -19.31 -10.34 32.16
CA SER A 152 -17.93 -10.75 31.85
C SER A 152 -17.90 -11.36 30.46
N LEU A 153 -17.48 -10.57 29.46
CA LEU A 153 -17.16 -11.07 28.13
C LEU A 153 -15.73 -11.64 28.17
N LYS A 154 -15.58 -12.94 28.04
CA LYS A 154 -14.30 -13.60 27.92
C LYS A 154 -14.06 -13.91 26.45
N GLU A 155 -13.25 -13.11 25.77
CA GLU A 155 -12.76 -13.42 24.44
C GLU A 155 -11.55 -14.37 24.56
N LYS A 156 -11.63 -15.49 23.83
CA LYS A 156 -10.48 -16.38 23.64
C LYS A 156 -10.00 -16.21 22.21
N ILE A 157 -9.12 -15.26 22.00
CA ILE A 157 -8.49 -15.01 20.70
C ILE A 157 -7.23 -15.88 20.62
N ASP A 158 -7.05 -16.54 19.49
CA ASP A 158 -5.79 -17.19 19.15
C ASP A 158 -4.84 -16.10 18.62
N GLU A 159 -4.07 -15.50 19.50
CA GLU A 159 -3.14 -14.38 19.21
C GLU A 159 -2.21 -14.71 18.03
N LYS A 160 -1.82 -15.98 17.87
CA LYS A 160 -0.97 -16.41 16.77
C LYS A 160 -1.69 -16.32 15.42
N LYS A 161 -2.97 -16.74 15.36
CA LYS A 161 -3.78 -16.63 14.14
C LYS A 161 -4.13 -15.19 13.80
N GLU A 162 -4.42 -14.38 14.79
CA GLU A 162 -4.68 -12.95 14.61
C GLU A 162 -3.44 -12.23 14.10
N GLY A 163 -2.28 -12.47 14.72
CA GLY A 163 -1.00 -11.92 14.27
C GLY A 163 -0.66 -12.33 12.83
N LEU A 164 -0.84 -13.61 12.48
CA LEU A 164 -0.63 -14.09 11.12
C LEU A 164 -1.56 -13.38 10.12
N LYS A 165 -2.86 -13.28 10.42
CA LYS A 165 -3.83 -12.62 9.55
C LYS A 165 -3.53 -11.14 9.35
N MET A 166 -3.11 -10.45 10.41
CA MET A 166 -2.65 -9.05 10.34
C MET A 166 -1.49 -8.92 9.37
N VAL A 167 -0.45 -9.75 9.51
CA VAL A 167 0.74 -9.72 8.65
C VAL A 167 0.38 -10.08 7.20
N GLN A 168 -0.44 -11.09 6.97
CA GLN A 168 -0.90 -11.45 5.63
C GLN A 168 -1.61 -10.28 4.94
N THR A 169 -2.48 -9.57 5.65
CA THR A 169 -3.18 -8.39 5.11
C THR A 169 -2.21 -7.26 4.77
N MET A 170 -1.24 -6.98 5.65
CA MET A 170 -0.20 -5.96 5.42
C MET A 170 0.70 -6.31 4.23
N VAL A 171 1.14 -7.56 4.14
CA VAL A 171 1.99 -8.05 3.04
C VAL A 171 1.23 -8.02 1.71
N ALA A 172 0.00 -8.51 1.68
CA ALA A 172 -0.83 -8.49 0.47
C ALA A 172 -1.10 -7.05 -0.01
N GLY A 173 -1.46 -6.14 0.90
CA GLY A 173 -1.67 -4.73 0.60
C GLY A 173 -0.40 -4.03 0.13
N GLY A 174 0.71 -4.21 0.84
CA GLY A 174 2.00 -3.62 0.51
C GLY A 174 2.56 -4.10 -0.84
N LEU A 175 2.57 -5.42 -1.08
CA LEU A 175 2.99 -5.99 -2.37
C LEU A 175 2.05 -5.59 -3.49
N GLY A 176 0.73 -5.56 -3.25
CA GLY A 176 -0.26 -5.10 -4.22
C GLY A 176 -0.02 -3.64 -4.62
N MET A 177 0.25 -2.76 -3.66
CA MET A 177 0.54 -1.34 -3.91
C MET A 177 1.86 -1.15 -4.67
N LEU A 178 2.92 -1.87 -4.27
CA LEU A 178 4.20 -1.84 -4.99
C LEU A 178 4.04 -2.30 -6.43
N LEU A 179 3.35 -3.41 -6.64
CA LEU A 179 3.07 -3.95 -7.97
C LEU A 179 2.26 -2.95 -8.82
N TYR A 180 1.21 -2.35 -8.24
CA TYR A 180 0.41 -1.32 -8.88
C TYR A 180 1.28 -0.14 -9.37
N MET A 181 2.15 0.38 -8.51
CA MET A 181 3.07 1.47 -8.85
C MET A 181 4.03 1.06 -9.97
N ILE A 182 4.69 -0.09 -9.84
CA ILE A 182 5.62 -0.61 -10.84
C ILE A 182 4.93 -0.77 -12.20
N LEU A 183 3.74 -1.35 -12.23
CA LEU A 183 3.00 -1.58 -13.47
C LEU A 183 2.61 -0.27 -14.16
N ILE A 184 2.09 0.70 -13.43
CA ILE A 184 1.73 2.00 -14.01
C ILE A 184 2.95 2.70 -14.59
N PHE A 185 4.05 2.79 -13.85
CA PHE A 185 5.23 3.51 -14.32
C PHE A 185 5.90 2.82 -15.50
N TYR A 186 6.21 1.52 -15.40
CA TYR A 186 6.92 0.83 -16.48
C TYR A 186 6.07 0.66 -17.73
N SER A 187 4.76 0.46 -17.59
CA SER A 187 3.86 0.43 -18.75
C SER A 187 3.81 1.77 -19.48
N SER A 188 3.71 2.88 -18.73
CA SER A 188 3.71 4.24 -19.31
C SER A 188 5.02 4.56 -20.00
N ILE A 189 6.15 4.34 -19.34
CA ILE A 189 7.47 4.60 -19.88
C ILE A 189 7.71 3.75 -21.13
N THR A 190 7.40 2.45 -21.07
CA THR A 190 7.61 1.54 -22.21
C THR A 190 6.80 1.96 -23.43
N ALA A 191 5.53 2.28 -23.28
CA ALA A 191 4.69 2.71 -24.38
C ALA A 191 5.14 4.04 -24.98
N GLN A 192 5.50 5.01 -24.14
CA GLN A 192 6.00 6.31 -24.56
C GLN A 192 7.32 6.19 -25.33
N GLU A 193 8.24 5.36 -24.87
CA GLU A 193 9.51 5.13 -25.57
C GLU A 193 9.32 4.48 -26.93
N VAL A 194 8.49 3.42 -27.01
CA VAL A 194 8.21 2.75 -28.28
C VAL A 194 7.55 3.72 -29.26
N ALA A 195 6.60 4.53 -28.81
CA ALA A 195 5.96 5.55 -29.65
C ALA A 195 6.95 6.63 -30.10
N SER A 196 7.88 7.05 -29.22
CA SER A 196 8.93 8.04 -29.56
C SER A 196 9.90 7.52 -30.63
N GLU A 197 10.35 6.28 -30.52
CA GLU A 197 11.23 5.67 -31.53
C GLU A 197 10.56 5.55 -32.89
N LYS A 198 9.29 5.16 -32.91
CA LYS A 198 8.48 5.15 -34.14
C LYS A 198 8.36 6.54 -34.75
N GLY A 199 8.08 7.56 -33.97
CA GLY A 199 7.92 8.95 -34.43
C GLY A 199 9.19 9.55 -35.05
N THR A 200 10.37 9.11 -34.62
CA THR A 200 11.67 9.63 -35.13
C THR A 200 12.20 8.92 -36.38
N LYS A 201 11.50 7.87 -36.89
CA LYS A 201 11.92 7.05 -38.02
C LYS A 201 13.31 6.38 -37.90
N ILE A 202 13.92 6.40 -36.72
CA ILE A 202 15.21 5.76 -36.44
C ILE A 202 15.12 4.25 -36.71
N MET A 203 13.95 3.66 -36.56
CA MET A 203 13.73 2.23 -36.70
C MET A 203 13.97 1.69 -38.11
N GLU A 204 13.83 2.52 -39.16
CA GLU A 204 14.16 2.12 -40.53
C GLU A 204 15.66 1.81 -40.65
N VAL A 205 16.51 2.64 -40.03
CA VAL A 205 17.98 2.46 -40.01
C VAL A 205 18.34 1.28 -39.09
N VAL A 206 17.70 1.13 -37.93
CA VAL A 206 18.00 0.04 -37.00
C VAL A 206 17.68 -1.31 -37.64
N PHE A 207 16.53 -1.45 -38.32
CA PHE A 207 16.11 -2.71 -38.94
C PHE A 207 16.87 -3.09 -40.21
N SER A 208 17.65 -2.16 -40.77
CA SER A 208 18.65 -2.53 -41.79
C SER A 208 19.80 -3.38 -41.22
N SER A 209 20.03 -3.31 -39.90
CA SER A 209 21.15 -3.98 -39.22
C SER A 209 20.74 -5.15 -38.35
N ILE A 210 19.52 -5.16 -37.81
CA ILE A 210 18.99 -6.21 -36.91
C ILE A 210 17.54 -6.57 -37.27
N LYS A 211 17.18 -7.85 -37.17
CA LYS A 211 15.80 -8.27 -37.38
C LYS A 211 14.88 -7.63 -36.30
N ALA A 212 13.70 -7.17 -36.70
CA ALA A 212 12.76 -6.50 -35.80
C ALA A 212 12.34 -7.39 -34.61
N THR A 213 12.18 -8.70 -34.82
CA THR A 213 11.93 -9.66 -33.74
C THR A 213 13.07 -9.72 -32.73
N ASP A 214 14.31 -9.76 -33.19
CA ASP A 214 15.50 -9.79 -32.34
C ASP A 214 15.65 -8.49 -31.56
N TYR A 215 15.36 -7.36 -32.21
CA TYR A 215 15.31 -6.05 -31.57
C TYR A 215 14.27 -6.00 -30.47
N PHE A 216 13.03 -6.46 -30.73
CA PHE A 216 11.95 -6.51 -29.76
C PHE A 216 12.35 -7.32 -28.51
N PHE A 217 12.86 -8.54 -28.69
CA PHE A 217 13.31 -9.37 -27.57
C PHE A 217 14.48 -8.75 -26.82
N ALA A 218 15.47 -8.18 -27.51
CA ALA A 218 16.60 -7.53 -26.89
C ALA A 218 16.17 -6.34 -26.03
N ARG A 219 15.20 -5.56 -26.53
CA ARG A 219 14.62 -4.43 -25.81
C ARG A 219 13.85 -4.89 -24.56
N MET A 220 13.00 -5.89 -24.71
CA MET A 220 12.26 -6.46 -23.57
C MET A 220 13.21 -6.97 -22.49
N LEU A 221 14.29 -7.65 -22.85
CA LEU A 221 15.32 -8.10 -21.91
C LEU A 221 16.03 -6.94 -21.23
N GLY A 222 16.32 -5.85 -21.97
CA GLY A 222 16.88 -4.62 -21.39
C GLY A 222 15.98 -3.99 -20.34
N LEU A 223 14.71 -3.82 -20.65
CA LEU A 223 13.70 -3.32 -19.71
C LEU A 223 13.53 -4.24 -18.49
N PHE A 224 13.58 -5.56 -18.70
CA PHE A 224 13.56 -6.55 -17.61
C PHE A 224 14.74 -6.37 -16.66
N GLY A 225 15.94 -6.12 -17.21
CA GLY A 225 17.13 -5.80 -16.42
C GLY A 225 16.92 -4.55 -15.55
N VAL A 226 16.25 -3.52 -16.09
CA VAL A 226 15.92 -2.29 -15.34
C VAL A 226 14.96 -2.59 -14.19
N ILE A 227 13.90 -3.35 -14.45
CA ILE A 227 12.91 -3.75 -13.44
C ILE A 227 13.57 -4.61 -12.36
N PHE A 228 14.41 -5.54 -12.76
CA PHE A 228 15.18 -6.36 -11.82
C PHE A 228 16.09 -5.50 -10.92
N THR A 229 16.76 -4.50 -11.50
CA THR A 229 17.57 -3.54 -10.72
C THR A 229 16.71 -2.76 -9.74
N HIS A 230 15.51 -2.33 -10.14
CA HIS A 230 14.56 -1.65 -9.26
C HIS A 230 14.16 -2.52 -8.06
N ILE A 231 13.72 -3.75 -8.33
CA ILE A 231 13.36 -4.72 -7.28
C ILE A 231 14.56 -5.01 -6.37
N PHE A 232 15.75 -5.17 -6.95
CA PHE A 232 16.99 -5.39 -6.20
C PHE A 232 17.29 -4.24 -5.23
N VAL A 233 17.16 -2.98 -5.68
CA VAL A 233 17.34 -1.81 -4.80
C VAL A 233 16.32 -1.82 -3.65
N TYR A 234 15.07 -2.20 -3.92
CA TYR A 234 14.07 -2.31 -2.85
C TYR A 234 14.39 -3.40 -1.84
N VAL A 235 14.84 -4.56 -2.31
CA VAL A 235 15.29 -5.65 -1.43
C VAL A 235 16.47 -5.20 -0.57
N VAL A 236 17.47 -4.54 -1.16
CA VAL A 236 18.61 -3.98 -0.43
C VAL A 236 18.17 -2.94 0.60
N GLY A 237 17.23 -2.06 0.22
CA GLY A 237 16.63 -1.08 1.14
C GLY A 237 15.91 -1.73 2.32
N LEU A 238 15.10 -2.77 2.07
CA LEU A 238 14.43 -3.53 3.13
C LEU A 238 15.42 -4.25 4.05
N VAL A 239 16.46 -4.85 3.48
CA VAL A 239 17.54 -5.48 4.27
C VAL A 239 18.28 -4.44 5.12
N ALA A 240 18.56 -3.25 4.58
CA ALA A 240 19.15 -2.16 5.35
C ALA A 240 18.25 -1.72 6.52
N VAL A 241 16.95 -1.52 6.27
CA VAL A 241 15.97 -1.22 7.32
C VAL A 241 15.93 -2.32 8.38
N TRP A 242 16.00 -3.59 7.97
CA TRP A 242 16.05 -4.72 8.90
C TRP A 242 17.31 -4.73 9.77
N ILE A 243 18.47 -4.43 9.19
CA ILE A 243 19.75 -4.36 9.94
C ILE A 243 19.73 -3.21 10.96
N PHE A 244 19.30 -2.03 10.54
CA PHE A 244 19.28 -0.80 11.34
C PHE A 244 17.98 -0.59 12.13
N ARG A 245 17.10 -1.60 12.21
CA ARG A 245 15.77 -1.45 12.84
C ARG A 245 15.80 -0.95 14.29
N ALA A 246 16.87 -1.25 15.03
CA ALA A 246 17.01 -0.81 16.42
C ALA A 246 17.28 0.70 16.55
N ASP A 247 17.89 1.29 15.52
CA ASP A 247 18.30 2.70 15.49
C ASP A 247 17.21 3.61 14.91
N ILE A 248 16.17 3.03 14.28
CA ILE A 248 15.06 3.77 13.67
C ILE A 248 13.84 3.71 14.61
N PRO A 249 13.50 4.80 15.34
CA PRO A 249 12.44 4.76 16.36
C PRO A 249 11.09 4.26 15.86
N VAL A 250 10.65 4.73 14.67
CA VAL A 250 9.36 4.34 14.05
C VAL A 250 9.30 2.85 13.69
N VAL A 251 10.45 2.22 13.43
CA VAL A 251 10.55 0.84 12.94
C VAL A 251 10.86 -0.13 14.08
N LYS A 252 11.47 0.36 15.16
CA LYS A 252 11.96 -0.45 16.27
C LYS A 252 10.91 -1.38 16.86
N ASP A 253 9.76 -0.83 17.20
CA ASP A 253 8.66 -1.60 17.81
C ASP A 253 7.96 -2.49 16.77
N PHE A 254 7.82 -1.99 15.54
CA PHE A 254 7.19 -2.68 14.42
C PHE A 254 7.97 -3.93 13.99
N LEU A 255 9.32 -3.86 13.99
CA LEU A 255 10.23 -4.96 13.66
C LEU A 255 10.93 -5.56 14.90
N ALA A 256 10.33 -5.43 16.08
CA ALA A 256 10.84 -6.10 17.28
C ALA A 256 10.87 -7.62 17.09
N PRO A 257 11.80 -8.36 17.71
CA PRO A 257 11.93 -9.82 17.54
C PRO A 257 10.64 -10.59 17.82
N ASN A 258 9.80 -10.09 18.72
CA ASN A 258 8.54 -10.71 19.12
C ASN A 258 7.31 -10.09 18.42
N SER A 259 7.50 -9.18 17.46
CA SER A 259 6.37 -8.61 16.74
C SER A 259 5.73 -9.65 15.80
N PRO A 260 4.42 -9.58 15.54
CA PRO A 260 3.76 -10.47 14.59
C PRO A 260 4.43 -10.46 13.20
N ILE A 261 4.96 -9.30 12.78
CA ILE A 261 5.61 -9.14 11.48
C ILE A 261 6.87 -9.99 11.40
N THR A 262 7.76 -9.91 12.40
CA THR A 262 9.00 -10.69 12.41
C THR A 262 8.75 -12.19 12.47
N GLN A 263 7.66 -12.61 13.14
CA GLN A 263 7.30 -14.02 13.29
C GLN A 263 6.66 -14.60 12.01
N HIS A 264 5.86 -13.83 11.27
CA HIS A 264 5.00 -14.35 10.21
C HIS A 264 5.32 -13.83 8.80
N LEU A 265 6.26 -12.88 8.64
CA LEU A 265 6.60 -12.30 7.34
C LEU A 265 7.06 -13.36 6.33
N ALA A 266 7.96 -14.25 6.75
CA ALA A 266 8.50 -15.30 5.89
C ALA A 266 7.44 -16.34 5.47
N GLU A 267 6.48 -16.62 6.35
CA GLU A 267 5.37 -17.54 6.07
C GLU A 267 4.37 -16.94 5.08
N SER A 268 4.26 -15.60 5.05
CA SER A 268 3.30 -14.88 4.21
C SER A 268 3.74 -14.74 2.76
N ILE A 269 5.03 -14.89 2.43
CA ILE A 269 5.55 -14.72 1.07
C ILE A 269 6.00 -16.07 0.51
N SER A 270 5.24 -16.62 -0.43
CA SER A 270 5.60 -17.85 -1.12
C SER A 270 6.43 -17.58 -2.38
N LEU A 271 7.24 -18.56 -2.80
CA LEU A 271 7.99 -18.51 -4.05
C LEU A 271 7.07 -18.30 -5.26
N ASN A 272 5.90 -18.89 -5.24
CA ASN A 272 4.88 -18.74 -6.27
C ASN A 272 4.41 -17.28 -6.41
N THR A 273 4.22 -16.58 -5.28
CA THR A 273 3.91 -15.13 -5.27
C THR A 273 4.96 -14.32 -6.02
N VAL A 274 6.24 -14.62 -5.79
CA VAL A 274 7.36 -13.94 -6.48
C VAL A 274 7.31 -14.18 -7.99
N PHE A 275 7.04 -15.41 -8.43
CA PHE A 275 6.89 -15.72 -9.85
C PHE A 275 5.72 -15.00 -10.49
N PHE A 276 4.57 -14.88 -9.82
CA PHE A 276 3.43 -14.09 -10.31
C PHE A 276 3.78 -12.62 -10.50
N ILE A 277 4.50 -12.02 -9.55
CA ILE A 277 4.92 -10.62 -9.65
C ILE A 277 5.84 -10.42 -10.86
N ILE A 278 6.88 -11.24 -11.00
CA ILE A 278 7.85 -11.14 -12.09
C ILE A 278 7.15 -11.36 -13.45
N LEU A 279 6.35 -12.43 -13.57
CA LEU A 279 5.64 -12.75 -14.80
C LEU A 279 4.61 -11.67 -15.14
N GLY A 280 3.88 -11.18 -14.15
CA GLY A 280 2.90 -10.13 -14.33
C GLY A 280 3.53 -8.85 -14.86
N ILE A 281 4.61 -8.38 -14.25
CA ILE A 281 5.33 -7.19 -14.73
C ILE A 281 5.75 -7.39 -16.20
N PHE A 282 6.30 -8.56 -16.54
CA PHE A 282 6.70 -8.88 -17.92
C PHE A 282 5.52 -8.79 -18.87
N MET A 283 4.41 -9.43 -18.54
CA MET A 283 3.20 -9.47 -19.36
C MET A 283 2.65 -8.07 -19.65
N TYR A 284 2.58 -7.22 -18.63
CA TYR A 284 2.11 -5.84 -18.77
C TYR A 284 3.07 -4.97 -19.60
N VAL A 285 4.39 -5.11 -19.40
CA VAL A 285 5.42 -4.39 -20.17
C VAL A 285 5.39 -4.78 -21.65
N VAL A 286 5.28 -6.07 -21.97
CA VAL A 286 5.15 -6.57 -23.35
C VAL A 286 3.91 -5.99 -24.02
N LEU A 287 2.76 -6.01 -23.34
CA LEU A 287 1.53 -5.43 -23.89
C LEU A 287 1.63 -3.91 -24.03
N SER A 288 2.32 -3.23 -23.13
CA SER A 288 2.56 -1.78 -23.23
C SER A 288 3.42 -1.42 -24.44
N ALA A 289 4.47 -2.22 -24.72
CA ALA A 289 5.30 -2.05 -25.90
C ALA A 289 4.49 -2.24 -27.19
N PHE A 290 3.62 -3.25 -27.22
CA PHE A 290 2.68 -3.46 -28.32
C PHE A 290 1.75 -2.26 -28.52
N LEU A 291 1.07 -1.82 -27.46
CA LEU A 291 0.15 -0.68 -27.54
C LEU A 291 0.87 0.62 -27.94
N GLY A 292 2.07 0.88 -27.42
CA GLY A 292 2.91 2.01 -27.82
C GLY A 292 3.29 1.98 -29.30
N SER A 293 3.50 0.78 -29.87
CA SER A 293 3.81 0.63 -31.30
C SER A 293 2.63 0.93 -32.24
N THR A 294 1.40 0.99 -31.71
CA THR A 294 0.19 1.28 -32.51
C THR A 294 -0.03 2.75 -32.80
N VAL A 295 0.63 3.66 -32.10
CA VAL A 295 0.49 5.12 -32.27
C VAL A 295 1.71 5.72 -32.94
N ALA A 296 1.52 6.81 -33.69
CA ALA A 296 2.59 7.47 -34.43
C ALA A 296 3.30 8.56 -33.62
N ARG A 297 2.66 9.08 -32.55
CA ARG A 297 3.17 10.20 -31.75
C ARG A 297 3.32 9.81 -30.29
N PRO A 298 4.40 10.24 -29.61
CA PRO A 298 4.60 9.98 -28.17
C PRO A 298 3.45 10.49 -27.29
N GLU A 299 2.83 11.63 -27.67
CA GLU A 299 1.73 12.26 -26.94
C GLU A 299 0.46 11.39 -26.93
N ASP A 300 0.27 10.53 -27.91
CA ASP A 300 -0.88 9.63 -28.01
C ASP A 300 -0.67 8.29 -27.30
N SER A 301 0.55 8.03 -26.80
CA SER A 301 0.87 6.79 -26.07
C SER A 301 -0.01 6.57 -24.85
N GLY A 302 -0.34 7.63 -24.11
CA GLY A 302 -1.25 7.59 -22.97
C GLY A 302 -2.65 7.11 -23.32
N LYS A 303 -3.17 7.52 -24.49
CA LYS A 303 -4.48 7.06 -24.99
C LYS A 303 -4.42 5.59 -25.40
N ALA A 304 -3.33 5.18 -26.04
CA ALA A 304 -3.15 3.80 -26.47
C ALA A 304 -3.10 2.81 -25.29
N ILE A 305 -2.43 3.16 -24.20
CA ILE A 305 -2.32 2.30 -23.01
C ILE A 305 -3.47 2.45 -22.01
N SER A 306 -4.38 3.40 -22.21
CA SER A 306 -5.49 3.66 -21.28
C SER A 306 -6.29 2.39 -20.91
N PRO A 307 -6.65 1.48 -21.86
CA PRO A 307 -7.34 0.24 -21.49
C PRO A 307 -6.51 -0.66 -20.55
N LEU A 308 -5.20 -0.71 -20.78
CA LEU A 308 -4.28 -1.48 -19.93
C LEU A 308 -4.17 -0.86 -18.55
N MET A 309 -4.10 0.47 -18.46
CA MET A 309 -4.09 1.19 -17.17
C MET A 309 -5.38 0.96 -16.38
N MET A 310 -6.53 1.00 -17.06
CA MET A 310 -7.80 0.64 -16.42
C MET A 310 -7.77 -0.78 -15.85
N LEU A 311 -7.21 -1.72 -16.60
CA LEU A 311 -7.09 -3.12 -16.14
C LEU A 311 -6.22 -3.22 -14.87
N VAL A 312 -5.09 -2.48 -14.80
CA VAL A 312 -4.25 -2.39 -13.58
C VAL A 312 -5.05 -1.83 -12.42
N ILE A 313 -5.76 -0.71 -12.63
CA ILE A 313 -6.56 -0.04 -11.60
C ILE A 313 -7.67 -0.95 -11.09
N PHE A 314 -8.45 -1.55 -12.00
CA PHE A 314 -9.53 -2.47 -11.62
C PHE A 314 -9.03 -3.74 -10.93
N SER A 315 -7.86 -4.26 -11.33
CA SER A 315 -7.27 -5.41 -10.66
C SER A 315 -6.85 -5.07 -9.22
N PHE A 316 -6.21 -3.93 -9.03
CA PHE A 316 -5.81 -3.44 -7.71
C PHE A 316 -7.01 -3.13 -6.81
N LEU A 317 -7.99 -2.35 -7.32
CA LEU A 317 -9.21 -2.06 -6.59
C LEU A 317 -10.04 -3.33 -6.32
N GLY A 318 -10.07 -4.26 -7.28
CA GLY A 318 -10.74 -5.55 -7.11
C GLY A 318 -10.18 -6.34 -5.94
N VAL A 319 -8.84 -6.42 -5.81
CA VAL A 319 -8.18 -7.09 -4.68
C VAL A 319 -8.48 -6.38 -3.36
N THR A 320 -8.38 -5.06 -3.33
CA THR A 320 -8.55 -4.29 -2.07
C THR A 320 -10.00 -4.28 -1.60
N THR A 321 -10.97 -4.16 -2.50
CA THR A 321 -12.39 -4.13 -2.15
C THR A 321 -12.98 -5.51 -1.90
N LEU A 322 -12.76 -6.46 -2.84
CA LEU A 322 -13.30 -7.82 -2.71
C LEU A 322 -12.55 -8.62 -1.63
N GLY A 323 -11.27 -8.36 -1.45
CA GLY A 323 -10.42 -9.04 -0.47
C GLY A 323 -10.86 -8.81 0.98
N SER A 324 -11.49 -7.67 1.28
CA SER A 324 -12.07 -7.41 2.60
C SER A 324 -13.21 -8.36 2.96
N ALA A 325 -13.91 -8.90 1.96
CA ALA A 325 -14.99 -9.88 2.11
C ALA A 325 -14.49 -11.35 2.14
N GLY A 326 -13.18 -11.59 2.05
CA GLY A 326 -12.56 -12.92 2.02
C GLY A 326 -12.40 -13.50 0.62
N ASP A 327 -12.39 -14.84 0.48
CA ASP A 327 -12.20 -15.54 -0.81
C ASP A 327 -13.51 -15.62 -1.61
N VAL A 328 -13.97 -14.47 -2.10
CA VAL A 328 -15.19 -14.40 -2.90
C VAL A 328 -15.00 -15.01 -4.29
N PHE A 329 -16.10 -15.47 -4.90
CA PHE A 329 -16.12 -16.14 -6.20
C PHE A 329 -15.42 -15.34 -7.32
N LEU A 330 -15.59 -14.01 -7.35
CA LEU A 330 -14.94 -13.15 -8.34
C LEU A 330 -13.42 -13.13 -8.21
N LEU A 331 -12.88 -13.14 -6.97
CA LEU A 331 -11.44 -13.25 -6.74
C LEU A 331 -10.93 -14.62 -7.22
N LYS A 332 -11.69 -15.68 -6.96
CA LYS A 332 -11.33 -17.02 -7.35
C LYS A 332 -11.24 -17.16 -8.88
N ILE A 333 -12.25 -16.73 -9.62
CA ILE A 333 -12.23 -16.77 -11.09
C ILE A 333 -11.15 -15.84 -11.65
N GLY A 334 -11.09 -14.59 -11.18
CA GLY A 334 -10.12 -13.60 -11.64
C GLY A 334 -8.69 -14.04 -11.45
N SER A 335 -8.42 -14.89 -10.44
CA SER A 335 -7.07 -15.43 -10.19
C SER A 335 -6.57 -16.41 -11.27
N TYR A 336 -7.42 -16.86 -12.20
CA TYR A 336 -7.03 -17.66 -13.37
C TYR A 336 -7.02 -16.89 -14.68
N ILE A 337 -7.52 -15.65 -14.68
CA ILE A 337 -7.53 -14.80 -15.87
C ILE A 337 -6.18 -14.08 -15.98
N PRO A 338 -5.41 -14.27 -17.06
CA PRO A 338 -4.16 -13.53 -17.28
C PRO A 338 -4.39 -12.02 -17.11
N PHE A 339 -3.39 -11.29 -16.66
CA PHE A 339 -3.41 -9.91 -16.15
C PHE A 339 -4.09 -9.77 -14.78
N LEU A 340 -5.34 -10.19 -14.58
CA LEU A 340 -5.99 -10.13 -13.26
C LEU A 340 -5.29 -11.04 -12.25
N SER A 341 -4.86 -12.23 -12.69
CA SER A 341 -4.15 -13.20 -11.86
C SER A 341 -2.88 -12.63 -11.22
N THR A 342 -2.27 -11.62 -11.85
CA THR A 342 -1.08 -10.92 -11.31
C THR A 342 -1.31 -10.31 -9.93
N PHE A 343 -2.52 -9.87 -9.65
CA PHE A 343 -2.92 -9.31 -8.35
C PHE A 343 -3.70 -10.34 -7.51
N PHE A 344 -4.65 -11.02 -8.14
CA PHE A 344 -5.64 -11.85 -7.42
C PHE A 344 -5.03 -13.13 -6.87
N MET A 345 -4.15 -13.82 -7.61
CA MET A 345 -3.55 -15.05 -7.12
C MET A 345 -2.52 -14.81 -5.99
N PRO A 346 -1.59 -13.83 -6.08
CA PRO A 346 -0.74 -13.46 -4.94
C PRO A 346 -1.55 -13.13 -3.68
N PHE A 347 -2.61 -12.34 -3.81
CA PHE A 347 -3.48 -12.01 -2.68
C PHE A 347 -4.09 -13.27 -2.05
N ARG A 348 -4.67 -14.18 -2.87
CA ARG A 348 -5.26 -15.43 -2.39
C ARG A 348 -4.22 -16.35 -1.74
N THR A 349 -3.03 -16.42 -2.32
CA THR A 349 -1.93 -17.26 -1.80
C THR A 349 -1.41 -16.73 -0.46
N ILE A 350 -1.18 -15.41 -0.34
CA ILE A 350 -0.71 -14.78 0.89
C ILE A 350 -1.73 -14.97 2.02
N ASN A 351 -3.02 -14.84 1.74
CA ASN A 351 -4.09 -15.01 2.74
C ASN A 351 -4.48 -16.48 2.99
N GLY A 352 -3.77 -17.44 2.38
CA GLY A 352 -4.05 -18.86 2.56
C GLY A 352 -5.36 -19.37 1.92
N TYR A 353 -5.94 -18.60 1.00
CA TYR A 353 -7.18 -18.95 0.30
C TYR A 353 -6.95 -19.87 -0.90
N ALA A 354 -5.77 -19.84 -1.51
CA ALA A 354 -5.44 -20.69 -2.64
C ALA A 354 -4.58 -21.87 -2.19
N THR A 355 -4.91 -23.06 -2.69
CA THR A 355 -4.05 -24.23 -2.54
C THR A 355 -2.82 -24.12 -3.43
N GLY A 356 -1.75 -24.87 -3.10
CA GLY A 356 -0.55 -24.92 -3.94
C GLY A 356 -0.87 -25.33 -5.40
N LEU A 357 -1.78 -26.30 -5.59
CA LEU A 357 -2.19 -26.75 -6.93
C LEU A 357 -2.92 -25.65 -7.72
N GLU A 358 -3.84 -24.92 -7.08
CA GLU A 358 -4.53 -23.77 -7.69
C GLU A 358 -3.54 -22.71 -8.13
N SER A 359 -2.60 -22.38 -7.26
CA SER A 359 -1.61 -21.32 -7.48
C SER A 359 -0.65 -21.68 -8.63
N TRP A 360 -0.06 -22.90 -8.62
CA TRP A 360 0.82 -23.35 -9.70
C TRP A 360 0.08 -23.56 -11.01
N GLY A 361 -1.17 -24.05 -10.98
CA GLY A 361 -2.02 -24.20 -12.16
C GLY A 361 -2.32 -22.85 -12.83
N SER A 362 -2.70 -21.85 -12.05
CA SER A 362 -2.91 -20.49 -12.56
C SER A 362 -1.62 -19.86 -13.11
N LEU A 363 -0.47 -20.08 -12.44
CA LEU A 363 0.82 -19.62 -12.95
C LEU A 363 1.14 -20.25 -14.30
N GLY A 364 0.87 -21.56 -14.47
CA GLY A 364 1.03 -22.26 -15.75
C GLY A 364 0.19 -21.64 -16.88
N ILE A 365 -1.07 -21.29 -16.60
CA ILE A 365 -1.95 -20.59 -17.55
C ILE A 365 -1.37 -19.22 -17.91
N ALA A 366 -0.93 -18.44 -16.92
CA ALA A 366 -0.34 -17.12 -17.14
C ALA A 366 0.97 -17.19 -17.93
N VAL A 367 1.84 -18.17 -17.68
CA VAL A 367 3.08 -18.41 -18.43
C VAL A 367 2.77 -18.74 -19.88
N LEU A 368 1.85 -19.68 -20.13
CA LEU A 368 1.46 -20.07 -21.49
C LEU A 368 0.90 -18.86 -22.27
N PHE A 369 0.00 -18.11 -21.65
CA PHE A 369 -0.56 -16.90 -22.24
C PHE A 369 0.53 -15.87 -22.56
N THR A 370 1.48 -15.66 -21.64
CA THR A 370 2.59 -14.71 -21.82
C THR A 370 3.49 -15.13 -22.98
N ILE A 371 3.86 -16.41 -23.07
CA ILE A 371 4.71 -16.92 -24.16
C ILE A 371 4.01 -16.72 -25.50
N VAL A 372 2.77 -17.21 -25.63
CA VAL A 372 2.00 -17.10 -26.87
C VAL A 372 1.81 -15.64 -27.27
N GLY A 373 1.39 -14.78 -26.33
CA GLY A 373 1.20 -13.34 -26.55
C GLY A 373 2.48 -12.65 -27.00
N THR A 374 3.59 -12.91 -26.32
CA THR A 374 4.89 -12.30 -26.66
C THR A 374 5.36 -12.72 -28.05
N VAL A 375 5.23 -14.00 -28.43
CA VAL A 375 5.59 -14.49 -29.76
C VAL A 375 4.71 -13.88 -30.84
N LEU A 376 3.41 -13.77 -30.63
CA LEU A 376 2.49 -13.13 -31.55
C LEU A 376 2.82 -11.65 -31.75
N ILE A 377 3.03 -10.92 -30.66
CA ILE A 377 3.41 -9.51 -30.69
C ILE A 377 4.74 -9.33 -31.43
N ALA A 378 5.76 -10.14 -31.12
CA ALA A 378 7.07 -10.05 -31.75
C ALA A 378 7.00 -10.23 -33.28
N ARG A 379 6.10 -11.09 -33.79
CA ARG A 379 5.90 -11.30 -35.23
C ARG A 379 5.34 -10.07 -35.94
N ILE A 380 4.35 -9.42 -35.35
CA ILE A 380 3.69 -8.25 -35.97
C ILE A 380 4.39 -6.92 -35.62
N TYR A 381 5.35 -6.92 -34.71
CA TYR A 381 6.02 -5.71 -34.22
C TYR A 381 6.68 -4.91 -35.32
N ALA A 382 7.35 -5.61 -36.28
CA ALA A 382 8.00 -4.97 -37.42
C ALA A 382 7.02 -4.15 -38.27
N SER A 383 5.87 -4.73 -38.59
CA SER A 383 4.86 -4.08 -39.42
C SER A 383 4.17 -2.93 -38.67
N LEU A 384 4.05 -3.00 -37.34
CA LEU A 384 3.49 -1.95 -36.52
C LEU A 384 4.43 -0.74 -36.39
N ILE A 385 5.72 -0.99 -36.10
CA ILE A 385 6.67 0.09 -35.83
C ILE A 385 7.04 0.88 -37.09
N LEU A 386 7.00 0.26 -38.27
CA LEU A 386 7.29 0.92 -39.55
C LEU A 386 6.09 1.66 -40.16
N GLN A 387 4.87 1.48 -39.66
CA GLN A 387 3.69 2.22 -40.11
C GLN A 387 3.71 3.61 -39.51
N THR A 388 3.86 4.64 -40.32
CA THR A 388 3.90 6.06 -39.89
C THR A 388 2.55 6.77 -40.03
N ASP A 389 1.54 6.12 -40.63
CA ASP A 389 0.22 6.69 -40.85
C ASP A 389 -0.56 6.82 -39.55
N ASP A 390 -1.24 7.93 -39.34
CA ASP A 390 -2.08 8.20 -38.15
C ASP A 390 -3.50 7.64 -38.34
N LEU A 391 -3.62 6.32 -38.40
CA LEU A 391 -4.90 5.62 -38.62
C LEU A 391 -5.68 5.29 -37.33
N GLY A 392 -5.07 5.53 -36.18
CA GLY A 392 -5.57 5.08 -34.86
C GLY A 392 -5.28 3.60 -34.58
N PRO A 393 -5.24 3.20 -33.30
CA PRO A 393 -4.70 1.89 -32.86
C PRO A 393 -5.37 0.69 -33.56
N TRP A 394 -6.69 0.66 -33.64
CA TRP A 394 -7.43 -0.49 -34.22
C TRP A 394 -7.19 -0.70 -35.70
N LYS A 395 -7.14 0.37 -36.48
CA LYS A 395 -6.87 0.27 -37.93
C LYS A 395 -5.43 -0.10 -38.20
N THR A 396 -4.49 0.40 -37.39
CA THR A 396 -3.08 0.07 -37.44
C THR A 396 -2.84 -1.42 -37.18
N ILE A 397 -3.49 -1.99 -36.15
CA ILE A 397 -3.44 -3.43 -35.83
C ILE A 397 -4.04 -4.25 -36.97
N LYS A 398 -5.23 -3.90 -37.44
CA LYS A 398 -5.90 -4.63 -38.54
C LYS A 398 -5.03 -4.67 -39.81
N ARG A 399 -4.39 -3.55 -40.15
CA ARG A 399 -3.49 -3.46 -41.29
C ARG A 399 -2.21 -4.27 -41.07
N ALA A 400 -1.61 -4.25 -39.87
CA ALA A 400 -0.45 -5.06 -39.56
C ALA A 400 -0.70 -6.55 -39.70
N LEU A 401 -1.91 -7.00 -39.32
CA LEU A 401 -2.33 -8.42 -39.45
C LEU A 401 -2.60 -8.82 -40.91
N SER A 402 -2.95 -7.88 -41.80
CA SER A 402 -3.22 -8.18 -43.22
C SER A 402 -1.95 -8.33 -44.08
N TYR A 403 -0.78 -7.97 -43.55
CA TYR A 403 0.52 -8.14 -44.22
C TYR A 403 1.21 -9.48 -43.89
N HIS A 404 0.57 -10.31 -43.05
CA HIS A 404 1.00 -11.65 -42.67
C HIS A 404 -0.03 -12.70 -43.16
#